data_fe0d0345267eeb022ad67bd8752db23e
#
_entry.id   fe0d0345267eeb022ad67bd8752db23e
#
_cell.length_a   1.000
_cell.length_b   1.000
_cell.length_c   1.000
_cell.angle_alpha   90.00
_cell.angle_beta   90.00
_cell.angle_gamma   90.00
#
_symmetry.space_group_name_H-M   'P 1'
#
loop_
_entity.id
_entity.type
_entity.pdbx_description
1 polymer ?
#
loop_
_entity_poly.entity_id
_entity_poly.type
_entity_poly.pdbx_seq_one_letter_code
_entity_poly.pdbx_strand_id
1 'polypeptide(L)'
;MRRKIPSSAALLAFEAAARHGNFARAAAELALTEGAISRQIARLEALLDSKLFDRTGSRVRLNPAGARYARQVREILARLERDTHDVSGMPVDGRSLEIAVLPTFASRWLIPRLGRFAAQHPHIVVNIAARSDPFILPGSGFDAAIHFEHPAWTGMEVTFLFAEYLLPVCHAALLTDDDLPGLLNRLTRIHRRQNPDAWLHYARECGLALDNPAQGPRYDLHEMAIAAVLSQQGVALVPKMYVESEVSAGTLVAPWPGSPTLAKRFCLIKPGGGEGEPALQMFERWLQTEIAAG
;
A
#
# COMPACT_ATOMS: atom_id res chain seq x y z
N MET A 1 15.98 7.77 34.48
CA MET A 1 15.19 8.87 33.91
C MET A 1 13.76 8.37 33.61
N ARG A 2 12.71 8.98 34.19
CA ARG A 2 11.34 8.51 33.99
C ARG A 2 10.89 8.96 32.58
N ARG A 3 10.51 8.03 31.70
CA ARG A 3 10.04 8.36 30.35
C ARG A 3 8.75 9.20 30.42
N LYS A 4 8.68 10.32 29.70
CA LYS A 4 7.46 11.11 29.54
C LYS A 4 6.57 10.48 28.46
N ILE A 5 5.80 9.44 28.83
CA ILE A 5 4.90 8.73 27.93
C ILE A 5 3.47 8.99 28.39
N PRO A 6 2.54 9.38 27.49
CA PRO A 6 1.12 9.49 27.80
C PRO A 6 0.52 8.15 28.22
N SER A 7 -0.53 8.16 29.03
CA SER A 7 -1.28 6.93 29.33
C SER A 7 -2.04 6.44 28.10
N SER A 8 -2.22 5.12 27.97
CA SER A 8 -3.04 4.52 26.89
C SER A 8 -4.47 5.08 26.88
N ALA A 9 -5.08 5.31 28.07
CA ALA A 9 -6.38 5.93 28.16
C ALA A 9 -6.43 7.36 27.58
N ALA A 10 -5.36 8.16 27.76
CA ALA A 10 -5.29 9.49 27.17
C ALA A 10 -5.11 9.44 25.66
N LEU A 11 -4.32 8.48 25.14
CA LEU A 11 -4.13 8.29 23.71
C LEU A 11 -5.41 7.79 23.02
N LEU A 12 -6.12 6.83 23.61
CA LEU A 12 -7.41 6.32 23.10
C LEU A 12 -8.47 7.43 23.08
N ALA A 13 -8.60 8.20 24.19
CA ALA A 13 -9.53 9.32 24.26
C ALA A 13 -9.25 10.38 23.20
N PHE A 14 -7.97 10.70 22.99
CA PHE A 14 -7.54 11.65 21.96
C PHE A 14 -7.81 11.15 20.55
N GLU A 15 -7.48 9.88 20.23
CA GLU A 15 -7.72 9.28 18.91
C GLU A 15 -9.21 9.28 18.57
N ALA A 16 -10.06 8.78 19.49
CA ALA A 16 -11.49 8.74 19.27
C ALA A 16 -12.08 10.15 19.08
N ALA A 17 -11.65 11.15 19.91
CA ALA A 17 -12.09 12.52 19.77
C ALA A 17 -11.63 13.15 18.44
N ALA A 18 -10.42 12.84 17.99
CA ALA A 18 -9.85 13.32 16.73
C ALA A 18 -10.62 12.76 15.52
N ARG A 19 -11.01 11.50 15.59
CA ARG A 19 -11.72 10.79 14.50
C ARG A 19 -13.19 11.23 14.43
N HIS A 20 -13.87 11.35 15.54
CA HIS A 20 -15.28 11.77 15.58
C HIS A 20 -15.50 13.28 15.43
N GLY A 21 -14.48 14.11 15.74
CA GLY A 21 -14.65 15.56 15.83
C GLY A 21 -15.67 16.00 16.90
N ASN A 22 -15.95 15.10 17.87
CA ASN A 22 -17.00 15.29 18.88
C ASN A 22 -16.70 14.45 20.11
N PHE A 23 -16.70 15.09 21.31
CA PHE A 23 -16.38 14.41 22.57
C PHE A 23 -17.49 13.46 23.03
N ALA A 24 -18.76 13.78 22.78
CA ALA A 24 -19.86 12.91 23.16
C ALA A 24 -19.82 11.59 22.37
N ARG A 25 -19.53 11.62 21.06
CA ARG A 25 -19.36 10.41 20.25
C ARG A 25 -18.14 9.58 20.67
N ALA A 26 -17.03 10.22 20.98
CA ALA A 26 -15.85 9.55 21.51
C ALA A 26 -16.14 8.89 22.86
N ALA A 27 -16.90 9.56 23.71
CA ALA A 27 -17.33 9.02 25.00
C ALA A 27 -18.22 7.80 24.85
N ALA A 28 -19.19 7.83 23.93
CA ALA A 28 -20.07 6.70 23.63
C ALA A 28 -19.28 5.47 23.13
N GLU A 29 -18.32 5.67 22.24
CA GLU A 29 -17.48 4.59 21.72
C GLU A 29 -16.62 3.93 22.79
N LEU A 30 -16.02 4.73 23.68
CA LEU A 30 -15.12 4.23 24.72
C LEU A 30 -15.83 3.84 26.02
N ALA A 31 -17.17 3.85 26.04
CA ALA A 31 -18.00 3.61 27.23
C ALA A 31 -17.59 4.51 28.42
N LEU A 32 -17.29 5.80 28.13
CA LEU A 32 -16.90 6.81 29.11
C LEU A 32 -17.89 7.98 29.11
N THR A 33 -17.75 8.88 30.11
CA THR A 33 -18.45 10.16 30.10
C THR A 33 -17.69 11.19 29.29
N GLU A 34 -18.38 12.19 28.71
CA GLU A 34 -17.75 13.30 27.99
C GLU A 34 -16.76 14.06 28.87
N GLY A 35 -17.08 14.24 30.15
CA GLY A 35 -16.16 14.83 31.13
C GLY A 35 -14.90 14.00 31.37
N ALA A 36 -14.96 12.67 31.26
CA ALA A 36 -13.78 11.81 31.32
C ALA A 36 -12.89 11.97 30.09
N ILE A 37 -13.46 11.99 28.89
CA ILE A 37 -12.73 12.27 27.65
C ILE A 37 -12.03 13.61 27.73
N SER A 38 -12.77 14.67 28.12
CA SER A 38 -12.19 16.03 28.25
C SER A 38 -11.01 16.08 29.24
N ARG A 39 -11.10 15.38 30.37
CA ARG A 39 -10.01 15.28 31.36
C ARG A 39 -8.79 14.53 30.82
N GLN A 40 -8.99 13.43 30.09
CA GLN A 40 -7.88 12.69 29.49
C GLN A 40 -7.14 13.54 28.44
N ILE A 41 -7.89 14.25 27.59
CA ILE A 41 -7.32 15.16 26.59
C ILE A 41 -6.58 16.32 27.27
N ALA A 42 -7.15 16.93 28.30
CA ALA A 42 -6.49 18.00 29.04
C ALA A 42 -5.16 17.56 29.71
N ARG A 43 -5.11 16.30 30.23
CA ARG A 43 -3.88 15.73 30.77
C ARG A 43 -2.84 15.47 29.67
N LEU A 44 -3.28 15.02 28.49
CA LEU A 44 -2.41 14.84 27.33
C LEU A 44 -1.82 16.16 26.85
N GLU A 45 -2.65 17.19 26.67
CA GLU A 45 -2.22 18.53 26.29
C GLU A 45 -1.23 19.13 27.31
N ALA A 46 -1.49 18.94 28.61
CA ALA A 46 -0.59 19.38 29.67
C ALA A 46 0.75 18.63 29.65
N LEU A 47 0.76 17.31 29.36
CA LEU A 47 1.99 16.53 29.24
C LEU A 47 2.84 16.99 28.04
N LEU A 48 2.19 17.36 26.93
CA LEU A 48 2.82 17.81 25.69
C LEU A 48 3.16 19.31 25.70
N ASP A 49 2.70 20.04 26.70
CA ASP A 49 2.75 21.50 26.75
C ASP A 49 2.23 22.14 25.44
N SER A 50 1.18 21.59 24.89
CA SER A 50 0.62 22.01 23.60
C SER A 50 -0.87 21.70 23.53
N LYS A 51 -1.65 22.63 22.98
CA LYS A 51 -3.03 22.41 22.62
C LYS A 51 -3.10 21.58 21.33
N LEU A 52 -4.03 20.61 21.29
CA LEU A 52 -4.25 19.73 20.16
C LEU A 52 -5.56 20.02 19.44
N PHE A 53 -6.50 20.69 20.15
CA PHE A 53 -7.80 21.06 19.60
C PHE A 53 -8.06 22.55 19.69
N ASP A 54 -8.69 23.07 18.65
CA ASP A 54 -9.35 24.37 18.65
C ASP A 54 -10.80 24.16 19.12
N ARG A 55 -11.19 24.94 20.16
CA ARG A 55 -12.54 24.89 20.73
C ARG A 55 -13.36 26.04 20.17
N THR A 56 -14.26 25.78 19.24
CA THR A 56 -15.19 26.80 18.72
C THR A 56 -16.62 26.28 18.93
N GLY A 57 -17.25 26.70 19.99
CA GLY A 57 -18.59 26.27 20.40
C GLY A 57 -18.63 24.77 20.79
N SER A 58 -19.62 24.02 20.32
CA SER A 58 -19.78 22.59 20.59
C SER A 58 -18.96 21.68 19.66
N ARG A 59 -18.26 22.22 18.67
CA ARG A 59 -17.42 21.46 17.73
C ARG A 59 -15.96 21.51 18.16
N VAL A 60 -15.33 20.35 18.10
CA VAL A 60 -13.92 20.18 18.44
C VAL A 60 -13.19 19.89 17.14
N ARG A 61 -12.23 20.74 16.77
CA ARG A 61 -11.41 20.55 15.56
C ARG A 61 -9.95 20.42 15.97
N LEU A 62 -9.25 19.51 15.32
CA LEU A 62 -7.80 19.41 15.48
C LEU A 62 -7.13 20.67 14.92
N ASN A 63 -6.22 21.27 15.71
CA ASN A 63 -5.29 22.24 15.19
C ASN A 63 -4.15 21.54 14.40
N PRO A 64 -3.24 22.26 13.72
CA PRO A 64 -2.17 21.65 12.93
C PRO A 64 -1.25 20.72 13.73
N ALA A 65 -0.98 21.01 15.01
CA ALA A 65 -0.20 20.14 15.90
C ALA A 65 -0.99 18.86 16.24
N GLY A 66 -2.27 19.01 16.57
CA GLY A 66 -3.19 17.89 16.84
C GLY A 66 -3.35 16.97 15.62
N ALA A 67 -3.46 17.52 14.41
CA ALA A 67 -3.58 16.74 13.19
C ALA A 67 -2.34 15.88 12.89
N ARG A 68 -1.13 16.45 13.13
CA ARG A 68 0.12 15.68 13.02
C ARG A 68 0.19 14.59 14.08
N TYR A 69 -0.11 14.93 15.32
CA TYR A 69 -0.03 14.01 16.45
C TYR A 69 -1.09 12.89 16.34
N ALA A 70 -2.29 13.19 15.83
CA ALA A 70 -3.35 12.20 15.63
C ALA A 70 -2.95 11.08 14.63
N ARG A 71 -2.20 11.40 13.58
CA ARG A 71 -1.67 10.39 12.67
C ARG A 71 -0.71 9.44 13.39
N GLN A 72 0.24 9.99 14.15
CA GLN A 72 1.22 9.21 14.90
C GLN A 72 0.57 8.34 15.99
N VAL A 73 -0.37 8.92 16.75
CA VAL A 73 -1.11 8.17 17.80
C VAL A 73 -1.91 7.01 17.21
N ARG A 74 -2.55 7.20 16.06
CA ARG A 74 -3.30 6.14 15.37
C ARG A 74 -2.39 5.00 14.96
N GLU A 75 -1.22 5.29 14.41
CA GLU A 75 -0.22 4.28 14.02
C GLU A 75 0.29 3.50 15.25
N ILE A 76 0.58 4.20 16.36
CA ILE A 76 1.05 3.58 17.60
C ILE A 76 -0.02 2.67 18.21
N LEU A 77 -1.28 3.13 18.28
CA LEU A 77 -2.38 2.34 18.84
C LEU A 77 -2.67 1.12 17.98
N ALA A 78 -2.72 1.28 16.65
CA ALA A 78 -2.90 0.16 15.72
C ALA A 78 -1.76 -0.86 15.82
N ARG A 79 -0.53 -0.40 16.08
CA ARG A 79 0.60 -1.30 16.33
C ARG A 79 0.45 -2.04 17.66
N LEU A 80 0.14 -1.33 18.73
CA LEU A 80 -0.06 -1.95 20.05
C LEU A 80 -1.18 -3.00 20.02
N GLU A 81 -2.25 -2.71 19.29
CA GLU A 81 -3.37 -3.64 19.11
C GLU A 81 -2.91 -4.90 18.34
N ARG A 82 -2.17 -4.76 17.24
CA ARG A 82 -1.58 -5.89 16.51
C ARG A 82 -0.64 -6.71 17.40
N ASP A 83 0.34 -6.06 18.02
CA ASP A 83 1.32 -6.75 18.89
C ASP A 83 0.62 -7.51 20.04
N THR A 84 -0.51 -7.00 20.54
CA THR A 84 -1.32 -7.65 21.57
C THR A 84 -2.09 -8.87 21.00
N HIS A 85 -2.62 -8.75 19.79
CA HIS A 85 -3.28 -9.86 19.09
C HIS A 85 -2.29 -10.96 18.74
N ASP A 86 -1.08 -10.61 18.32
CA ASP A 86 -0.03 -11.56 17.95
C ASP A 86 0.36 -12.44 19.14
N VAL A 87 0.51 -11.86 20.33
CA VAL A 87 0.75 -12.64 21.56
C VAL A 87 -0.41 -13.58 21.90
N SER A 88 -1.64 -13.20 21.56
CA SER A 88 -2.84 -13.99 21.87
C SER A 88 -3.12 -15.10 20.85
N GLY A 89 -2.60 -14.98 19.62
CA GLY A 89 -2.90 -15.88 18.49
C GLY A 89 -1.73 -16.72 17.99
N MET A 90 -0.50 -16.53 18.53
CA MET A 90 0.66 -17.28 18.09
C MET A 90 0.63 -18.75 18.52
N PRO A 91 1.00 -19.70 17.64
CA PRO A 91 1.48 -21.02 18.05
C PRO A 91 2.68 -20.84 19.00
N VAL A 92 2.81 -21.71 19.98
CA VAL A 92 3.82 -21.63 21.06
C VAL A 92 5.28 -21.45 20.56
N ASP A 93 5.56 -21.76 19.29
CA ASP A 93 6.86 -21.57 18.60
C ASP A 93 6.74 -20.80 17.27
N GLY A 94 5.62 -20.12 17.00
CA GLY A 94 5.37 -19.43 15.73
C GLY A 94 6.00 -18.03 15.67
N ARG A 95 6.52 -17.66 14.49
CA ARG A 95 6.98 -16.30 14.18
C ARG A 95 6.02 -15.62 13.23
N SER A 96 5.77 -14.34 13.43
CA SER A 96 4.96 -13.51 12.55
C SER A 96 5.85 -12.53 11.79
N LEU A 97 5.60 -12.37 10.49
CA LEU A 97 6.21 -11.35 9.64
C LEU A 97 5.14 -10.36 9.20
N GLU A 98 5.37 -9.09 9.45
CA GLU A 98 4.53 -7.98 9.01
C GLU A 98 5.14 -7.34 7.75
N ILE A 99 4.57 -7.60 6.60
CA ILE A 99 5.10 -7.13 5.30
C ILE A 99 4.16 -6.09 4.69
N ALA A 100 4.68 -4.87 4.48
CA ALA A 100 4.00 -3.85 3.71
C ALA A 100 4.20 -4.10 2.22
N VAL A 101 3.13 -4.10 1.42
CA VAL A 101 3.20 -4.47 0.00
C VAL A 101 2.36 -3.53 -0.84
N LEU A 102 2.78 -3.26 -2.09
CA LEU A 102 1.94 -2.57 -3.06
C LEU A 102 0.66 -3.38 -3.33
N PRO A 103 -0.54 -2.76 -3.27
CA PRO A 103 -1.82 -3.48 -3.27
C PRO A 103 -1.99 -4.48 -4.41
N THR A 104 -1.76 -4.06 -5.66
CA THR A 104 -1.95 -4.94 -6.82
C THR A 104 -0.92 -6.06 -6.90
N PHE A 105 0.34 -5.80 -6.47
CA PHE A 105 1.35 -6.85 -6.37
C PHE A 105 0.96 -7.88 -5.30
N ALA A 106 0.44 -7.43 -4.17
CA ALA A 106 -0.05 -8.32 -3.13
C ALA A 106 -1.16 -9.24 -3.66
N SER A 107 -2.22 -8.68 -4.25
CA SER A 107 -3.41 -9.45 -4.67
C SER A 107 -3.15 -10.35 -5.89
N ARG A 108 -2.39 -9.86 -6.87
CA ARG A 108 -2.23 -10.55 -8.17
C ARG A 108 -1.03 -11.48 -8.24
N TRP A 109 0.03 -11.19 -7.47
CA TRP A 109 1.25 -11.96 -7.59
C TRP A 109 1.65 -12.68 -6.29
N LEU A 110 1.72 -11.96 -5.16
CA LEU A 110 2.29 -12.49 -3.92
C LEU A 110 1.35 -13.48 -3.22
N ILE A 111 0.11 -13.06 -2.91
CA ILE A 111 -0.86 -13.87 -2.15
C ILE A 111 -1.14 -15.22 -2.84
N PRO A 112 -1.33 -15.30 -4.17
CA PRO A 112 -1.52 -16.59 -4.84
C PRO A 112 -0.34 -17.58 -4.67
N ARG A 113 0.86 -17.07 -4.35
CA ARG A 113 2.09 -17.86 -4.16
C ARG A 113 2.41 -18.15 -2.69
N LEU A 114 1.87 -17.39 -1.73
CA LEU A 114 2.16 -17.55 -0.30
C LEU A 114 1.83 -18.94 0.26
N GLY A 115 0.88 -19.66 -0.34
CA GLY A 115 0.60 -21.05 0.04
C GLY A 115 1.80 -21.96 -0.07
N ARG A 116 2.71 -21.72 -1.03
CA ARG A 116 3.97 -22.48 -1.17
C ARG A 116 4.97 -22.14 -0.07
N PHE A 117 5.04 -20.89 0.33
CA PHE A 117 5.85 -20.46 1.48
C PHE A 117 5.36 -21.10 2.78
N ALA A 118 4.05 -21.04 3.04
CA ALA A 118 3.45 -21.62 4.22
C ALA A 118 3.65 -23.14 4.31
N ALA A 119 3.62 -23.85 3.17
CA ALA A 119 3.90 -25.28 3.13
C ALA A 119 5.38 -25.61 3.46
N GLN A 120 6.32 -24.76 3.07
CA GLN A 120 7.75 -24.92 3.36
C GLN A 120 8.13 -24.47 4.78
N HIS A 121 7.40 -23.50 5.31
CA HIS A 121 7.67 -22.84 6.59
C HIS A 121 6.40 -22.71 7.46
N PRO A 122 5.80 -23.84 7.91
CA PRO A 122 4.50 -23.84 8.59
C PRO A 122 4.49 -23.11 9.94
N HIS A 123 5.67 -22.83 10.48
CA HIS A 123 5.87 -22.08 11.73
C HIS A 123 6.01 -20.56 11.53
N ILE A 124 5.96 -20.07 10.27
CA ILE A 124 6.05 -18.65 9.95
C ILE A 124 4.71 -18.17 9.40
N VAL A 125 4.09 -17.22 10.08
CA VAL A 125 2.90 -16.52 9.61
C VAL A 125 3.31 -15.24 8.90
N VAL A 126 2.82 -15.02 7.67
CA VAL A 126 3.09 -13.79 6.92
C VAL A 126 1.81 -12.96 6.84
N ASN A 127 1.82 -11.82 7.50
CA ASN A 127 0.77 -10.82 7.45
C ASN A 127 1.09 -9.78 6.38
N ILE A 128 0.11 -9.46 5.55
CA ILE A 128 0.28 -8.52 4.43
C ILE A 128 -0.59 -7.29 4.68
N ALA A 129 0.04 -6.11 4.65
CA ALA A 129 -0.67 -4.84 4.69
C ALA A 129 -0.42 -4.05 3.40
N ALA A 130 -1.50 -3.56 2.78
CA ALA A 130 -1.41 -2.77 1.56
C ALA A 130 -0.91 -1.35 1.87
N ARG A 131 0.16 -0.92 1.17
CA ARG A 131 0.72 0.43 1.23
C ARG A 131 1.03 0.91 -0.19
N SER A 132 0.38 1.99 -0.63
CA SER A 132 0.58 2.57 -1.97
C SER A 132 1.68 3.62 -1.98
N ASP A 133 1.83 4.35 -0.88
CA ASP A 133 2.80 5.44 -0.76
C ASP A 133 4.02 5.00 0.05
N PRO A 134 5.21 5.49 -0.31
CA PRO A 134 6.41 5.31 0.49
C PRO A 134 6.24 5.87 1.91
N PHE A 135 6.78 5.18 2.89
CA PHE A 135 6.67 5.54 4.30
C PHE A 135 8.01 5.29 5.03
N ILE A 136 8.12 5.77 6.26
CA ILE A 136 9.30 5.49 7.10
C ILE A 136 9.12 4.11 7.71
N LEU A 137 9.95 3.14 7.29
CA LEU A 137 9.87 1.75 7.75
C LEU A 137 10.23 1.58 9.24
N PRO A 138 11.32 2.17 9.77
CA PRO A 138 11.63 2.09 11.18
C PRO A 138 10.49 2.65 12.06
N GLY A 139 10.02 1.83 12.99
CA GLY A 139 8.93 2.20 13.88
C GLY A 139 7.52 2.09 13.30
N SER A 140 7.37 1.70 12.03
CA SER A 140 6.07 1.53 11.38
C SER A 140 5.30 0.28 11.81
N GLY A 141 6.00 -0.69 12.41
CA GLY A 141 5.44 -2.01 12.75
C GLY A 141 5.56 -3.04 11.63
N PHE A 142 6.23 -2.71 10.54
CA PHE A 142 6.55 -3.67 9.48
C PHE A 142 8.00 -4.13 9.59
N ASP A 143 8.24 -5.42 9.33
CA ASP A 143 9.56 -6.02 9.28
C ASP A 143 10.24 -5.74 7.94
N ALA A 144 9.45 -5.68 6.88
CA ALA A 144 9.92 -5.30 5.54
C ALA A 144 8.82 -4.66 4.70
N ALA A 145 9.22 -4.05 3.59
CA ALA A 145 8.31 -3.56 2.56
C ALA A 145 8.70 -4.09 1.18
N ILE A 146 7.71 -4.43 0.35
CA ILE A 146 7.90 -4.68 -1.09
C ILE A 146 7.32 -3.50 -1.83
N HIS A 147 8.20 -2.67 -2.37
CA HIS A 147 7.83 -1.39 -2.95
C HIS A 147 8.78 -0.99 -4.09
N PHE A 148 8.47 0.09 -4.78
CA PHE A 148 9.41 0.71 -5.72
C PHE A 148 10.60 1.33 -5.01
N GLU A 149 11.75 1.37 -5.69
CA GLU A 149 12.89 2.15 -5.25
C GLU A 149 12.50 3.62 -5.07
N HIS A 150 12.80 4.19 -3.90
CA HIS A 150 12.39 5.56 -3.55
C HIS A 150 13.36 6.17 -2.53
N PRO A 151 13.61 7.51 -2.57
CA PRO A 151 14.48 8.19 -1.60
C PRO A 151 14.05 8.06 -0.13
N ALA A 152 12.78 7.78 0.14
CA ALA A 152 12.30 7.51 1.51
C ALA A 152 12.96 6.28 2.17
N TRP A 153 13.59 5.41 1.39
CA TRP A 153 14.30 4.21 1.87
C TRP A 153 15.79 4.44 2.17
N THR A 154 16.22 5.72 2.20
CA THR A 154 17.62 6.06 2.54
C THR A 154 17.98 5.50 3.91
N GLY A 155 19.12 4.77 4.00
CA GLY A 155 19.57 4.10 5.22
C GLY A 155 18.94 2.73 5.48
N MET A 156 18.06 2.27 4.59
CA MET A 156 17.54 0.90 4.61
C MET A 156 18.40 -0.02 3.73
N GLU A 157 18.34 -1.31 3.99
CA GLU A 157 18.83 -2.33 3.08
C GLU A 157 17.78 -2.55 1.99
N VAL A 158 18.19 -2.38 0.73
CA VAL A 158 17.31 -2.45 -0.42
C VAL A 158 17.81 -3.55 -1.35
N THR A 159 17.06 -4.65 -1.43
CA THR A 159 17.33 -5.75 -2.36
C THR A 159 16.48 -5.59 -3.60
N PHE A 160 17.10 -5.46 -4.78
CA PHE A 160 16.39 -5.45 -6.05
C PHE A 160 15.72 -6.80 -6.30
N LEU A 161 14.47 -6.78 -6.70
CA LEU A 161 13.69 -7.98 -7.03
C LEU A 161 13.53 -8.14 -8.54
N PHE A 162 12.88 -7.19 -9.20
CA PHE A 162 12.65 -7.17 -10.63
C PHE A 162 12.31 -5.77 -11.14
N ALA A 163 12.33 -5.59 -12.46
CA ALA A 163 11.83 -4.39 -13.12
C ALA A 163 10.40 -4.63 -13.62
N GLU A 164 9.50 -3.71 -13.32
CA GLU A 164 8.12 -3.73 -13.81
C GLU A 164 8.08 -3.20 -15.25
N TYR A 165 7.62 -4.01 -16.19
CA TYR A 165 7.41 -3.59 -17.57
C TYR A 165 5.92 -3.42 -17.85
N LEU A 166 5.54 -2.21 -18.30
CA LEU A 166 4.16 -1.93 -18.67
C LEU A 166 3.90 -2.31 -20.12
N LEU A 167 2.75 -2.92 -20.35
CA LEU A 167 2.24 -3.16 -21.70
C LEU A 167 0.76 -2.77 -21.81
N PRO A 168 0.33 -2.30 -22.99
CA PRO A 168 -1.08 -2.04 -23.24
C PRO A 168 -1.84 -3.35 -23.31
N VAL A 169 -2.93 -3.45 -22.55
CA VAL A 169 -3.83 -4.59 -22.59
C VAL A 169 -5.27 -4.14 -22.80
N CYS A 170 -6.02 -4.89 -23.58
CA CYS A 170 -7.46 -4.70 -23.72
C CYS A 170 -8.17 -6.06 -23.64
N HIS A 171 -9.50 -6.04 -23.49
CA HIS A 171 -10.31 -7.25 -23.60
C HIS A 171 -10.27 -7.78 -25.04
N ALA A 172 -10.16 -9.10 -25.22
CA ALA A 172 -10.06 -9.72 -26.56
C ALA A 172 -11.23 -9.33 -27.49
N ALA A 173 -12.43 -9.16 -26.96
CA ALA A 173 -13.61 -8.72 -27.73
C ALA A 173 -13.48 -7.32 -28.35
N LEU A 174 -12.53 -6.51 -27.91
CA LEU A 174 -12.26 -5.18 -28.48
C LEU A 174 -11.21 -5.22 -29.60
N LEU A 175 -10.57 -6.35 -29.81
CA LEU A 175 -9.61 -6.56 -30.91
C LEU A 175 -10.38 -6.89 -32.21
N THR A 176 -10.88 -5.85 -32.86
CA THR A 176 -11.76 -5.98 -34.04
C THR A 176 -11.08 -5.70 -35.37
N ASP A 177 -9.78 -5.37 -35.36
CA ASP A 177 -9.10 -4.80 -36.51
C ASP A 177 -7.61 -5.14 -36.50
N ASP A 178 -7.01 -5.28 -37.67
CA ASP A 178 -5.58 -5.49 -37.85
C ASP A 178 -4.77 -4.17 -37.77
N ASP A 179 -5.44 -3.01 -37.82
CA ASP A 179 -4.85 -1.70 -37.60
C ASP A 179 -4.66 -1.41 -36.11
N LEU A 180 -3.64 -2.01 -35.50
CA LEU A 180 -3.35 -1.85 -34.08
C LEU A 180 -3.09 -0.41 -33.64
N PRO A 181 -2.33 0.45 -34.38
CA PRO A 181 -2.20 1.87 -34.04
C PRO A 181 -3.52 2.63 -34.06
N GLY A 182 -4.34 2.44 -35.08
CA GLY A 182 -5.66 3.06 -35.17
C GLY A 182 -6.62 2.55 -34.11
N LEU A 183 -6.59 1.26 -33.78
CA LEU A 183 -7.36 0.69 -32.68
C LEU A 183 -6.99 1.34 -31.34
N LEU A 184 -5.69 1.53 -31.06
CA LEU A 184 -5.23 2.17 -29.82
C LEU A 184 -5.73 3.61 -29.69
N ASN A 185 -5.93 4.31 -30.81
CA ASN A 185 -6.51 5.65 -30.83
C ASN A 185 -8.03 5.65 -30.60
N ARG A 186 -8.75 4.64 -31.08
CA ARG A 186 -10.20 4.49 -30.91
C ARG A 186 -10.60 4.03 -29.50
N LEU A 187 -9.75 3.26 -28.85
CA LEU A 187 -10.01 2.75 -27.50
C LEU A 187 -9.85 3.85 -26.43
N THR A 188 -10.75 3.84 -25.45
CA THR A 188 -10.59 4.68 -24.26
C THR A 188 -9.34 4.28 -23.49
N ARG A 189 -8.41 5.21 -23.31
CA ARG A 189 -7.18 4.99 -22.55
C ARG A 189 -7.44 5.18 -21.07
N ILE A 190 -7.19 4.13 -20.31
CA ILE A 190 -7.35 4.10 -18.86
C ILE A 190 -6.02 4.47 -18.23
N HIS A 191 -6.03 5.43 -17.30
CA HIS A 191 -4.85 6.01 -16.67
C HIS A 191 -4.70 5.60 -15.22
N ARG A 192 -3.47 5.59 -14.74
CA ARG A 192 -3.14 5.60 -13.33
C ARG A 192 -2.91 7.03 -12.83
N ARG A 193 -3.54 7.42 -11.69
CA ARG A 193 -3.36 8.75 -11.09
C ARG A 193 -1.90 9.06 -10.77
N GLN A 194 -1.16 8.06 -10.31
CA GLN A 194 0.24 8.20 -9.93
C GLN A 194 1.20 8.30 -11.13
N ASN A 195 0.72 8.05 -12.35
CA ASN A 195 1.50 8.19 -13.58
C ASN A 195 0.63 8.74 -14.71
N PRO A 196 0.23 10.02 -14.63
CA PRO A 196 -0.72 10.62 -15.58
C PRO A 196 -0.19 10.69 -17.00
N ASP A 197 1.15 10.75 -17.18
CA ASP A 197 1.81 10.91 -18.46
C ASP A 197 2.26 9.57 -19.09
N ALA A 198 1.86 8.43 -18.51
CA ALA A 198 2.31 7.13 -18.98
C ALA A 198 2.00 6.89 -20.46
N TRP A 199 0.80 7.22 -20.93
CA TRP A 199 0.43 7.08 -22.34
C TRP A 199 1.20 8.00 -23.27
N LEU A 200 1.54 9.21 -22.84
CA LEU A 200 2.37 10.13 -23.60
C LEU A 200 3.81 9.59 -23.75
N HIS A 201 4.37 9.07 -22.66
CA HIS A 201 5.70 8.46 -22.70
C HIS A 201 5.70 7.21 -23.57
N TYR A 202 4.70 6.34 -23.40
CA TYR A 202 4.53 5.14 -24.22
C TYR A 202 4.46 5.47 -25.73
N ALA A 203 3.63 6.46 -26.09
CA ALA A 203 3.50 6.88 -27.49
C ALA A 203 4.82 7.36 -28.08
N ARG A 204 5.57 8.17 -27.35
CA ARG A 204 6.90 8.66 -27.79
C ARG A 204 7.90 7.54 -27.98
N GLU A 205 7.92 6.60 -27.04
CA GLU A 205 8.83 5.46 -27.06
C GLU A 205 8.55 4.51 -28.24
N CYS A 206 7.28 4.26 -28.53
CA CYS A 206 6.86 3.36 -29.61
C CYS A 206 6.72 4.07 -30.96
N GLY A 207 6.99 5.38 -31.04
CA GLY A 207 6.81 6.15 -32.29
C GLY A 207 5.35 6.25 -32.73
N LEU A 208 4.40 6.20 -31.80
CA LEU A 208 2.98 6.24 -32.08
C LEU A 208 2.42 7.66 -31.97
N ALA A 209 1.55 8.02 -32.90
CA ALA A 209 0.76 9.24 -32.82
C ALA A 209 -0.56 8.92 -32.09
N LEU A 210 -0.67 9.33 -30.83
CA LEU A 210 -1.90 9.20 -30.04
C LEU A 210 -2.62 10.54 -29.94
N ASP A 211 -3.88 10.53 -30.33
CA ASP A 211 -4.77 11.69 -30.15
C ASP A 211 -5.11 11.86 -28.68
N ASN A 212 -4.89 13.07 -28.14
CA ASN A 212 -5.21 13.40 -26.75
C ASN A 212 -4.73 12.34 -25.73
N PRO A 213 -3.42 12.04 -25.65
CA PRO A 213 -2.90 10.93 -24.85
C PRO A 213 -3.16 11.06 -23.34
N ALA A 214 -3.56 12.23 -22.85
CA ALA A 214 -3.93 12.47 -21.44
C ALA A 214 -5.42 12.29 -21.13
N GLN A 215 -6.23 12.01 -22.16
CA GLN A 215 -7.69 11.86 -22.00
C GLN A 215 -8.07 10.43 -21.58
N GLY A 216 -8.99 10.31 -20.61
CA GLY A 216 -9.55 9.06 -20.16
C GLY A 216 -9.76 9.00 -18.65
N PRO A 217 -10.44 7.97 -18.15
CA PRO A 217 -10.64 7.74 -16.72
C PRO A 217 -9.32 7.48 -15.98
N ARG A 218 -9.28 7.89 -14.72
CA ARG A 218 -8.08 7.76 -13.86
C ARG A 218 -8.39 6.95 -12.61
N TYR A 219 -7.63 5.89 -12.39
CA TYR A 219 -7.75 5.01 -11.24
C TYR A 219 -6.49 5.03 -10.37
N ASP A 220 -6.62 4.75 -9.08
CA ASP A 220 -5.51 4.78 -8.14
C ASP A 220 -4.66 3.50 -8.20
N LEU A 221 -5.27 2.34 -8.52
CA LEU A 221 -4.60 1.04 -8.51
C LEU A 221 -4.63 0.39 -9.91
N HIS A 222 -3.60 -0.42 -10.22
CA HIS A 222 -3.64 -1.28 -11.40
C HIS A 222 -4.81 -2.26 -11.35
N GLU A 223 -5.18 -2.76 -10.17
CA GLU A 223 -6.34 -3.64 -9.97
C GLU A 223 -7.63 -3.01 -10.54
N MET A 224 -7.86 -1.72 -10.26
CA MET A 224 -9.02 -1.00 -10.78
C MET A 224 -8.96 -0.83 -12.31
N ALA A 225 -7.76 -0.54 -12.84
CA ALA A 225 -7.56 -0.44 -14.28
C ALA A 225 -7.78 -1.80 -14.98
N ILE A 226 -7.30 -2.88 -14.39
CA ILE A 226 -7.51 -4.25 -14.91
C ILE A 226 -8.99 -4.61 -14.87
N ALA A 227 -9.70 -4.31 -13.78
CA ALA A 227 -11.14 -4.53 -13.69
C ALA A 227 -11.92 -3.78 -14.78
N ALA A 228 -11.54 -2.53 -15.08
CA ALA A 228 -12.15 -1.76 -16.17
C ALA A 228 -11.87 -2.36 -17.55
N VAL A 229 -10.64 -2.87 -17.79
CA VAL A 229 -10.28 -3.56 -19.04
C VAL A 229 -11.08 -4.86 -19.18
N LEU A 230 -11.19 -5.66 -18.13
CA LEU A 230 -12.02 -6.88 -18.12
C LEU A 230 -13.49 -6.57 -18.39
N SER A 231 -13.97 -5.40 -17.98
CA SER A 231 -15.31 -4.89 -18.27
C SER A 231 -15.43 -4.20 -19.64
N GLN A 232 -14.46 -4.37 -20.54
CA GLN A 232 -14.43 -3.84 -21.92
C GLN A 232 -14.48 -2.30 -21.99
N GLN A 233 -14.03 -1.59 -20.95
CA GLN A 233 -14.09 -0.11 -20.92
C GLN A 233 -12.95 0.56 -21.71
N GLY A 234 -12.00 -0.21 -22.24
CA GLY A 234 -10.91 0.33 -23.06
C GLY A 234 -9.59 -0.43 -22.87
N VAL A 235 -8.49 0.31 -22.95
CA VAL A 235 -7.11 -0.19 -22.90
C VAL A 235 -6.35 0.44 -21.73
N ALA A 236 -5.53 -0.34 -21.02
CA ALA A 236 -4.71 0.14 -19.91
C ALA A 236 -3.25 -0.27 -20.08
N LEU A 237 -2.33 0.57 -19.59
CA LEU A 237 -0.92 0.20 -19.38
C LEU A 237 -0.79 -0.51 -18.03
N VAL A 238 -0.50 -1.80 -18.05
CA VAL A 238 -0.37 -2.61 -16.84
C VAL A 238 0.86 -3.52 -16.89
N PRO A 239 1.44 -3.89 -15.75
CA PRO A 239 2.50 -4.88 -15.70
C PRO A 239 2.02 -6.25 -16.20
N LYS A 240 2.82 -6.89 -17.06
CA LYS A 240 2.50 -8.21 -17.61
C LYS A 240 2.16 -9.21 -16.52
N MET A 241 2.94 -9.26 -15.46
CA MET A 241 2.79 -10.18 -14.33
C MET A 241 1.44 -10.12 -13.60
N TYR A 242 0.70 -9.01 -13.76
CA TYR A 242 -0.61 -8.85 -13.13
C TYR A 242 -1.78 -9.39 -13.96
N VAL A 243 -1.54 -9.72 -15.22
CA VAL A 243 -2.56 -10.17 -16.18
C VAL A 243 -2.19 -11.45 -16.93
N GLU A 244 -1.16 -12.17 -16.46
CA GLU A 244 -0.70 -13.40 -17.11
C GLU A 244 -1.78 -14.46 -17.22
N SER A 245 -2.60 -14.62 -16.19
CA SER A 245 -3.72 -15.57 -16.18
C SER A 245 -4.78 -15.21 -17.22
N GLU A 246 -5.16 -13.94 -17.30
CA GLU A 246 -6.17 -13.47 -18.24
C GLU A 246 -5.67 -13.49 -19.71
N VAL A 247 -4.40 -13.18 -19.90
CA VAL A 247 -3.77 -13.27 -21.22
C VAL A 247 -3.63 -14.74 -21.66
N SER A 248 -3.21 -15.64 -20.77
CA SER A 248 -3.10 -17.07 -21.05
C SER A 248 -4.47 -17.71 -21.32
N ALA A 249 -5.52 -17.24 -20.66
CA ALA A 249 -6.90 -17.65 -20.89
C ALA A 249 -7.52 -17.03 -22.15
N GLY A 250 -6.83 -16.08 -22.82
CA GLY A 250 -7.34 -15.37 -23.99
C GLY A 250 -8.44 -14.36 -23.69
N THR A 251 -8.72 -14.05 -22.42
CA THR A 251 -9.71 -13.02 -22.04
C THR A 251 -9.17 -11.61 -22.30
N LEU A 252 -7.89 -11.40 -21.97
CA LEU A 252 -7.16 -10.19 -22.31
C LEU A 252 -6.13 -10.45 -23.40
N VAL A 253 -5.84 -9.42 -24.18
CA VAL A 253 -4.82 -9.44 -25.22
C VAL A 253 -3.89 -8.24 -25.06
N ALA A 254 -2.62 -8.42 -25.44
CA ALA A 254 -1.58 -7.41 -25.41
C ALA A 254 -0.87 -7.35 -26.79
N PRO A 255 -1.56 -6.90 -27.86
CA PRO A 255 -1.01 -6.94 -29.21
C PRO A 255 0.03 -5.84 -29.50
N TRP A 256 0.18 -4.89 -28.58
CA TRP A 256 1.14 -3.79 -28.69
C TRP A 256 2.43 -4.10 -27.94
N PRO A 257 3.58 -3.49 -28.34
CA PRO A 257 4.84 -3.68 -27.64
C PRO A 257 4.77 -3.14 -26.21
N GLY A 258 5.54 -3.74 -25.31
CA GLY A 258 5.73 -3.23 -23.95
C GLY A 258 6.63 -2.00 -23.94
N SER A 259 6.57 -1.24 -22.84
CA SER A 259 7.40 -0.04 -22.63
C SER A 259 8.47 -0.32 -21.55
N PRO A 260 9.75 -0.49 -21.95
CA PRO A 260 10.85 -0.68 -21.00
C PRO A 260 11.23 0.60 -20.25
N THR A 261 11.01 1.78 -20.80
CA THR A 261 11.36 3.06 -20.13
C THR A 261 10.41 3.44 -19.01
N LEU A 262 9.20 2.88 -18.99
CA LEU A 262 8.26 3.04 -17.89
C LEU A 262 8.49 2.03 -16.75
N ALA A 263 9.58 1.24 -16.84
CA ALA A 263 9.92 0.25 -15.85
C ALA A 263 10.22 0.88 -14.49
N LYS A 264 9.56 0.39 -13.45
CA LYS A 264 9.89 0.69 -12.06
C LYS A 264 10.64 -0.49 -11.45
N ARG A 265 11.62 -0.18 -10.61
CA ARG A 265 12.39 -1.20 -9.89
C ARG A 265 11.66 -1.59 -8.62
N PHE A 266 11.16 -2.81 -8.58
CA PHE A 266 10.63 -3.42 -7.35
C PHE A 266 11.77 -3.88 -6.47
N CYS A 267 11.65 -3.58 -5.19
CA CYS A 267 12.66 -3.91 -4.19
C CYS A 267 11.99 -4.48 -2.93
N LEU A 268 12.70 -5.36 -2.24
CA LEU A 268 12.47 -5.66 -0.84
C LEU A 268 13.29 -4.68 -0.01
N ILE A 269 12.63 -3.98 0.88
CA ILE A 269 13.21 -2.97 1.77
C ILE A 269 13.11 -3.49 3.20
N LYS A 270 14.22 -3.50 3.93
CA LYS A 270 14.28 -3.94 5.33
C LYS A 270 15.22 -3.04 6.14
N PRO A 271 15.12 -2.98 7.47
CA PRO A 271 16.08 -2.29 8.31
C PRO A 271 17.49 -2.84 8.09
N GLY A 272 18.47 -1.95 7.92
CA GLY A 272 19.89 -2.34 7.82
C GLY A 272 20.55 -2.50 9.18
N GLY A 273 21.69 -3.22 9.23
CA GLY A 273 22.63 -3.16 10.36
C GLY A 273 22.49 -4.23 11.45
N GLY A 274 21.84 -5.36 11.19
CA GLY A 274 21.82 -6.51 12.11
C GLY A 274 21.86 -7.85 11.37
N GLU A 275 22.15 -8.94 12.06
CA GLU A 275 21.79 -10.27 11.59
C GLU A 275 20.26 -10.27 11.48
N GLY A 276 19.75 -10.18 10.24
CA GLY A 276 18.33 -10.08 9.97
C GLY A 276 17.57 -11.23 10.61
N GLU A 277 16.34 -10.99 11.03
CA GLU A 277 15.50 -12.03 11.63
C GLU A 277 15.45 -13.27 10.73
N PRO A 278 15.73 -14.49 11.23
CA PRO A 278 15.81 -15.70 10.40
C PRO A 278 14.54 -15.94 9.55
N ALA A 279 13.36 -15.60 10.06
CA ALA A 279 12.11 -15.72 9.34
C ALA A 279 12.06 -14.79 8.12
N LEU A 280 12.53 -13.54 8.26
CA LEU A 280 12.58 -12.58 7.15
C LEU A 280 13.61 -13.01 6.09
N GLN A 281 14.75 -13.60 6.50
CA GLN A 281 15.74 -14.15 5.55
C GLN A 281 15.18 -15.36 4.77
N MET A 282 14.37 -16.21 5.41
CA MET A 282 13.67 -17.32 4.74
C MET A 282 12.66 -16.80 3.73
N PHE A 283 11.88 -15.78 4.12
CA PHE A 283 10.92 -15.14 3.22
C PHE A 283 11.60 -14.47 2.03
N GLU A 284 12.70 -13.73 2.24
CA GLU A 284 13.48 -13.09 1.18
C GLU A 284 14.01 -14.10 0.16
N ARG A 285 14.63 -15.19 0.61
CA ARG A 285 15.14 -16.26 -0.25
C ARG A 285 14.03 -16.93 -1.06
N TRP A 286 12.91 -17.22 -0.40
CA TRP A 286 11.74 -17.78 -1.08
C TRP A 286 11.20 -16.81 -2.14
N LEU A 287 11.06 -15.53 -1.80
CA LEU A 287 10.57 -14.50 -2.72
C LEU A 287 11.45 -14.37 -3.97
N GLN A 288 12.78 -14.37 -3.80
CA GLN A 288 13.74 -14.35 -4.90
C GLN A 288 13.63 -15.59 -5.79
N THR A 289 13.43 -16.76 -5.19
CA THR A 289 13.22 -18.03 -5.92
C THR A 289 11.93 -18.00 -6.75
N GLU A 290 10.84 -17.50 -6.16
CA GLU A 290 9.54 -17.37 -6.86
C GLU A 290 9.61 -16.39 -8.04
N ILE A 291 10.34 -15.28 -7.86
CA ILE A 291 10.57 -14.29 -8.93
C ILE A 291 11.41 -14.87 -10.06
N ALA A 292 12.42 -15.65 -9.74
CA ALA A 292 13.28 -16.28 -10.74
C ALA A 292 12.58 -17.41 -11.53
N ALA A 293 11.55 -18.00 -10.93
CA ALA A 293 10.78 -19.09 -11.56
C ALA A 293 9.69 -18.58 -12.53
N GLY A 294 9.36 -17.28 -12.54
CA GLY A 294 8.36 -16.70 -13.43
C GLY A 294 7.33 -15.89 -12.75
#